data_7176d34112c37c7acc5bb758b6d2027a
#
_entry.id   7176d34112c37c7acc5bb758b6d2027a
#
_cell.length_a   1.000
_cell.length_b   1.000
_cell.length_c   1.000
_cell.angle_alpha   90.00
_cell.angle_beta   90.00
_cell.angle_gamma   90.00
#
_symmetry.space_group_name_H-M   'P 1'
#
loop_
_entity.id
_entity.type
_entity.pdbx_description
1 polymer ?
#
loop_
_entity_poly.entity_id
_entity_poly.type
_entity_poly.pdbx_seq_one_letter_code
_entity_poly.pdbx_strand_id
1 'polypeptide(L)'
;MRIRISWQTGAVVAIIDSTPTAKKVWEALPCSASASTWGEEVYFEMPVTAELEPDARQVVDKGTVCFWVEGRSLALPYGPTPISQGDECRLVSEVNVLGRIDGDARVLTEVVDGASIKVERVE
;
A
#
# COMPACT_ATOMS: atom_id res chain seq x y z
N MET A 1 6.22 -13.47 -0.13
CA MET A 1 6.94 -12.73 0.93
C MET A 1 5.94 -12.05 1.84
N ARG A 2 6.23 -12.02 3.12
CA ARG A 2 5.34 -11.37 4.10
C ARG A 2 6.02 -10.14 4.68
N ILE A 3 5.26 -9.05 4.77
CA ILE A 3 5.72 -7.80 5.38
C ILE A 3 4.72 -7.37 6.44
N ARG A 4 5.21 -6.63 7.45
CA ARG A 4 4.36 -6.03 8.48
C ARG A 4 4.43 -4.53 8.33
N ILE A 5 3.26 -3.91 8.28
CA ILE A 5 3.11 -2.46 8.24
C ILE A 5 2.47 -2.08 9.56
N SER A 6 3.19 -1.31 10.38
CA SER A 6 2.74 -0.98 11.74
C SER A 6 2.71 0.52 11.98
N TRP A 7 1.84 0.91 12.89
CA TRP A 7 1.69 2.28 13.39
C TRP A 7 1.47 2.21 14.90
N GLN A 8 1.27 3.33 15.54
CA GLN A 8 1.26 3.38 17.01
C GLN A 8 0.23 2.44 17.64
N THR A 9 -0.95 2.32 17.06
CA THR A 9 -2.06 1.58 17.66
C THR A 9 -2.32 0.22 17.04
N GLY A 10 -1.60 -0.16 15.99
CA GLY A 10 -1.87 -1.44 15.33
C GLY A 10 -0.93 -1.77 14.19
N ALA A 11 -1.27 -2.83 13.49
CA ALA A 11 -0.48 -3.32 12.37
C ALA A 11 -1.33 -4.16 11.43
N VAL A 12 -0.87 -4.28 10.20
CA VAL A 12 -1.37 -5.27 9.25
C VAL A 12 -0.19 -6.06 8.69
N VAL A 13 -0.46 -7.29 8.30
CA VAL A 13 0.49 -8.12 7.57
C VAL A 13 0.01 -8.20 6.13
N ALA A 14 0.93 -8.08 5.20
CA ALA A 14 0.62 -8.20 3.79
C ALA A 14 1.45 -9.33 3.17
N ILE A 15 0.83 -10.02 2.22
CA ILE A 15 1.51 -11.02 1.40
C ILE A 15 1.79 -10.36 0.08
N ILE A 16 3.06 -10.21 -0.29
CA ILE A 16 3.43 -9.62 -1.56
C ILE A 16 4.05 -10.68 -2.47
N ASP A 17 3.80 -10.54 -3.75
CA ASP A 17 4.26 -11.46 -4.77
C ASP A 17 5.74 -11.23 -5.08
N SER A 18 6.25 -11.88 -6.13
CA SER A 18 7.65 -11.73 -6.51
C SER A 18 7.81 -10.93 -7.81
N THR A 19 6.94 -9.93 -8.01
CA THR A 19 7.05 -9.02 -9.14
C THR A 19 8.31 -8.15 -9.00
N PRO A 20 8.79 -7.52 -10.08
CA PRO A 20 9.96 -6.65 -10.00
C PRO A 20 9.81 -5.55 -8.93
N THR A 21 8.67 -4.89 -8.87
CA THR A 21 8.43 -3.82 -7.89
C THR A 21 8.37 -4.39 -6.47
N ALA A 22 7.67 -5.52 -6.27
CA ALA A 22 7.58 -6.14 -4.95
C ALA A 22 8.96 -6.53 -4.43
N LYS A 23 9.85 -7.02 -5.28
CA LYS A 23 11.22 -7.34 -4.89
C LYS A 23 11.99 -6.11 -4.44
N LYS A 24 11.81 -4.99 -5.13
CA LYS A 24 12.45 -3.72 -4.74
C LYS A 24 11.95 -3.24 -3.39
N VAL A 25 10.65 -3.35 -3.13
CA VAL A 25 10.08 -3.00 -1.83
C VAL A 25 10.68 -3.89 -0.75
N TRP A 26 10.72 -5.19 -0.98
CA TRP A 26 11.29 -6.15 -0.03
C TRP A 26 12.74 -5.81 0.31
N GLU A 27 13.54 -5.48 -0.69
CA GLU A 27 14.96 -5.15 -0.51
C GLU A 27 15.17 -3.85 0.26
N ALA A 28 14.20 -2.95 0.25
CA ALA A 28 14.27 -1.68 0.98
C ALA A 28 13.90 -1.80 2.46
N LEU A 29 13.42 -2.96 2.90
CA LEU A 29 12.97 -3.15 4.28
C LEU A 29 14.13 -3.51 5.20
N PRO A 30 14.11 -3.07 6.46
CA PRO A 30 13.07 -2.27 7.10
C PRO A 30 13.18 -0.80 6.73
N CYS A 31 12.07 -0.10 6.77
CA CYS A 31 12.06 1.34 6.55
C CYS A 31 10.94 1.99 7.34
N SER A 32 11.01 3.32 7.47
CA SER A 32 10.02 4.12 8.17
C SER A 32 9.50 5.21 7.23
N ALA A 33 8.27 5.64 7.47
CA ALA A 33 7.63 6.64 6.65
C ALA A 33 6.57 7.39 7.46
N SER A 34 5.98 8.40 6.85
CA SER A 34 4.88 9.15 7.42
C SER A 34 3.64 8.92 6.54
N ALA A 35 2.53 8.56 7.15
CA ALA A 35 1.31 8.21 6.43
C ALA A 35 0.58 9.44 5.92
N SER A 36 -0.04 9.28 4.77
CA SER A 36 -1.06 10.18 4.23
C SER A 36 -2.31 9.37 3.98
N THR A 37 -3.47 10.04 4.01
CA THR A 37 -4.74 9.39 3.71
C THR A 37 -5.44 10.13 2.57
N TRP A 38 -6.22 9.38 1.78
CA TRP A 38 -7.00 9.92 0.68
C TRP A 38 -8.28 9.10 0.56
N GLY A 39 -9.36 9.58 1.19
CA GLY A 39 -10.53 8.74 1.38
C GLY A 39 -10.16 7.50 2.19
N GLU A 40 -10.62 6.35 1.76
CA GLU A 40 -10.30 5.08 2.43
C GLU A 40 -9.06 4.42 1.80
N GLU A 41 -7.99 5.20 1.72
CA GLU A 41 -6.67 4.76 1.27
C GLU A 41 -5.62 5.35 2.19
N VAL A 42 -4.66 4.51 2.60
CA VAL A 42 -3.44 4.94 3.29
C VAL A 42 -2.29 4.80 2.31
N TYR A 43 -1.45 5.82 2.20
CA TYR A 43 -0.24 5.71 1.39
C TYR A 43 0.92 6.40 2.09
N PHE A 44 2.14 5.98 1.74
CA PHE A 44 3.36 6.55 2.33
C PHE A 44 4.54 6.31 1.39
N GLU A 45 5.45 7.26 1.37
CA GLU A 45 6.62 7.22 0.50
C GLU A 45 7.61 6.15 0.94
N MET A 46 8.20 5.46 -0.04
CA MET A 46 9.22 4.44 0.16
C MET A 46 10.50 4.85 -0.54
N PRO A 47 11.68 4.42 -0.06
CA PRO A 47 12.95 4.68 -0.76
C PRO A 47 13.10 3.72 -1.95
N VAL A 48 12.11 3.70 -2.83
CA VAL A 48 12.02 2.78 -3.97
C VAL A 48 11.55 3.55 -5.18
N THR A 49 12.20 3.32 -6.32
CA THR A 49 11.71 3.78 -7.62
C THR A 49 11.40 2.56 -8.47
N ALA A 50 10.35 2.65 -9.26
CA ALA A 50 9.93 1.55 -10.12
C ALA A 50 9.29 2.09 -11.38
N GLU A 51 9.19 1.25 -12.39
CA GLU A 51 8.48 1.54 -13.63
C GLU A 51 7.11 0.88 -13.58
N LEU A 52 6.17 1.45 -14.33
CA LEU A 52 4.83 0.89 -14.43
C LEU A 52 4.90 -0.49 -15.09
N GLU A 53 4.31 -1.49 -14.47
CA GLU A 53 4.32 -2.86 -14.96
C GLU A 53 3.15 -3.09 -15.92
N PRO A 54 3.22 -4.11 -16.80
CA PRO A 54 2.19 -4.32 -17.83
C PRO A 54 0.78 -4.57 -17.28
N ASP A 55 0.66 -5.12 -16.07
CA ASP A 55 -0.63 -5.40 -15.44
C ASP A 55 -1.08 -4.30 -14.47
N ALA A 56 -0.46 -3.12 -14.54
CA ALA A 56 -0.85 -1.99 -13.71
C ALA A 56 -2.31 -1.61 -13.95
N ARG A 57 -3.00 -1.18 -12.89
CA ARG A 57 -4.41 -0.85 -12.97
C ARG A 57 -4.76 0.27 -12.00
N GLN A 58 -5.84 0.98 -12.30
CA GLN A 58 -6.29 2.11 -11.47
C GLN A 58 -7.34 1.69 -10.45
N VAL A 59 -8.15 0.68 -10.75
CA VAL A 59 -9.17 0.15 -9.84
C VAL A 59 -8.70 -1.21 -9.35
N VAL A 60 -8.69 -1.38 -8.04
CA VAL A 60 -8.24 -2.62 -7.40
C VAL A 60 -9.25 -3.06 -6.34
N ASP A 61 -9.11 -4.27 -5.85
CA ASP A 61 -9.94 -4.78 -4.76
C ASP A 61 -9.52 -4.15 -3.43
N LYS A 62 -10.46 -4.08 -2.50
CA LYS A 62 -10.18 -3.63 -1.13
C LYS A 62 -9.12 -4.55 -0.51
N GLY A 63 -8.11 -3.94 0.13
CA GLY A 63 -7.03 -4.69 0.74
C GLY A 63 -5.90 -5.05 -0.20
N THR A 64 -5.92 -4.58 -1.44
CA THR A 64 -4.79 -4.74 -2.35
C THR A 64 -3.62 -3.89 -1.86
N VAL A 65 -2.40 -4.43 -1.96
CA VAL A 65 -1.17 -3.69 -1.69
C VAL A 65 -0.60 -3.25 -3.02
N CYS A 66 -0.46 -1.94 -3.20
CA CYS A 66 -0.09 -1.33 -4.46
C CYS A 66 1.16 -0.49 -4.32
N PHE A 67 1.83 -0.23 -5.44
CA PHE A 67 2.89 0.76 -5.51
C PHE A 67 2.53 1.82 -6.54
N TRP A 68 2.42 3.05 -6.08
CA TRP A 68 2.14 4.22 -6.91
C TRP A 68 3.47 4.76 -7.42
N VAL A 69 3.74 4.59 -8.70
CA VAL A 69 5.06 4.85 -9.29
C VAL A 69 5.45 6.31 -9.19
N GLU A 70 4.56 7.22 -9.58
CA GLU A 70 4.85 8.65 -9.63
C GLU A 70 5.12 9.23 -8.24
N GLY A 71 4.41 8.74 -7.22
CA GLY A 71 4.57 9.17 -5.84
C GLY A 71 5.58 8.34 -5.07
N ARG A 72 6.16 7.32 -5.68
CA ARG A 72 7.09 6.39 -5.02
C ARG A 72 6.56 5.89 -3.69
N SER A 73 5.27 5.54 -3.66
CA SER A 73 4.57 5.24 -2.42
C SER A 73 3.93 3.87 -2.45
N LEU A 74 3.96 3.20 -1.29
CA LEU A 74 3.06 2.10 -1.06
C LEU A 74 1.66 2.67 -0.85
N ALA A 75 0.66 2.05 -1.48
CA ALA A 75 -0.72 2.49 -1.39
C ALA A 75 -1.59 1.32 -0.95
N LEU A 76 -2.41 1.55 0.06
CA LEU A 76 -3.22 0.53 0.72
C LEU A 76 -4.68 0.99 0.72
N PRO A 77 -5.40 0.81 -0.41
CA PRO A 77 -6.82 1.14 -0.46
C PRO A 77 -7.64 0.07 0.25
N TYR A 78 -8.52 0.48 1.15
CA TYR A 78 -9.40 -0.42 1.89
C TYR A 78 -10.88 -0.07 1.71
N GLY A 79 -11.18 0.89 0.83
CA GLY A 79 -12.52 1.32 0.50
C GLY A 79 -12.49 2.44 -0.53
N PRO A 80 -13.61 3.16 -0.71
CA PRO A 80 -13.68 4.22 -1.72
C PRO A 80 -12.72 5.37 -1.46
N THR A 81 -12.14 5.88 -2.53
CA THR A 81 -11.36 7.13 -2.55
C THR A 81 -12.28 8.26 -3.03
N PRO A 82 -11.84 9.53 -2.95
CA PRO A 82 -12.67 10.66 -3.38
C PRO A 82 -13.13 10.59 -4.85
N ILE A 83 -12.45 9.83 -5.71
CA ILE A 83 -12.81 9.71 -7.12
C ILE A 83 -13.46 8.37 -7.46
N SER A 84 -13.72 7.52 -6.45
CA SER A 84 -14.32 6.21 -6.69
C SER A 84 -15.77 6.34 -7.16
N GLN A 85 -16.18 5.39 -8.01
CA GLN A 85 -17.55 5.25 -8.45
C GLN A 85 -18.15 4.10 -7.63
N GLY A 86 -19.17 4.41 -6.80
CA GLY A 86 -19.73 3.43 -5.88
C GLY A 86 -18.73 3.07 -4.80
N ASP A 87 -18.60 1.77 -4.54
CA ASP A 87 -17.75 1.25 -3.46
C ASP A 87 -16.38 0.76 -3.95
N GLU A 88 -16.04 1.05 -5.20
CA GLU A 88 -14.74 0.63 -5.75
C GLU A 88 -13.57 1.36 -5.10
N CYS A 89 -12.38 0.79 -5.21
CA CYS A 89 -11.14 1.46 -4.85
C CYS A 89 -10.47 1.97 -6.12
N ARG A 90 -10.74 3.24 -6.46
CA ARG A 90 -10.13 3.87 -7.64
C ARG A 90 -9.02 4.79 -7.18
N LEU A 91 -7.80 4.49 -7.61
CA LEU A 91 -6.63 5.26 -7.25
C LEU A 91 -6.46 6.46 -8.20
N VAL A 92 -5.55 7.37 -7.84
CA VAL A 92 -5.35 8.62 -8.61
C VAL A 92 -4.84 8.32 -10.02
N SER A 93 -4.11 7.22 -10.19
CA SER A 93 -3.60 6.76 -11.47
C SER A 93 -3.35 5.25 -11.38
N GLU A 94 -2.90 4.64 -12.48
CA GLU A 94 -2.55 3.22 -12.48
C GLU A 94 -1.41 2.95 -11.50
N VAL A 95 -1.48 1.80 -10.82
CA VAL A 95 -0.49 1.36 -9.84
C VAL A 95 -0.02 -0.06 -10.16
N ASN A 96 1.18 -0.38 -9.73
CA ASN A 96 1.66 -1.76 -9.75
C ASN A 96 1.02 -2.51 -8.57
N VAL A 97 0.45 -3.67 -8.85
CA VAL A 97 -0.16 -4.50 -7.81
C VAL A 97 0.92 -5.41 -7.24
N LEU A 98 1.13 -5.34 -5.93
CA LEU A 98 2.18 -6.12 -5.26
C LEU A 98 1.64 -7.35 -4.55
N GLY A 99 0.42 -7.28 -4.02
CA GLY A 99 -0.15 -8.36 -3.24
C GLY A 99 -1.39 -7.90 -2.51
N ARG A 100 -1.61 -8.44 -1.32
CA ARG A 100 -2.83 -8.15 -0.56
C ARG A 100 -2.57 -8.17 0.94
N ILE A 101 -3.42 -7.48 1.68
CA ILE A 101 -3.46 -7.55 3.14
C ILE A 101 -3.95 -8.96 3.53
N ASP A 102 -3.26 -9.55 4.50
CA ASP A 102 -3.68 -10.81 5.09
C ASP A 102 -4.51 -10.48 6.33
N GLY A 103 -5.81 -10.68 6.24
CA GLY A 103 -6.76 -10.32 7.28
C GLY A 103 -7.67 -9.17 6.90
N ASP A 104 -8.19 -8.46 7.90
CA ASP A 104 -9.16 -7.38 7.70
C ASP A 104 -8.46 -6.06 7.42
N ALA A 105 -8.55 -5.59 6.19
CA ALA A 105 -7.95 -4.32 5.78
C ALA A 105 -8.61 -3.11 6.45
N ARG A 106 -9.82 -3.24 7.01
CA ARG A 106 -10.51 -2.15 7.69
C ARG A 106 -9.77 -1.65 8.93
N VAL A 107 -8.83 -2.43 9.45
CA VAL A 107 -7.94 -1.99 10.53
C VAL A 107 -7.18 -0.72 10.14
N LEU A 108 -6.95 -0.52 8.84
CA LEU A 108 -6.28 0.68 8.32
C LEU A 108 -7.04 1.98 8.62
N THR A 109 -8.31 1.89 8.99
CA THR A 109 -9.10 3.06 9.42
C THR A 109 -8.45 3.78 10.60
N GLU A 110 -7.63 3.09 11.39
CA GLU A 110 -6.93 3.67 12.54
C GLU A 110 -5.80 4.63 12.15
N VAL A 111 -5.32 4.52 10.91
CA VAL A 111 -4.18 5.33 10.47
C VAL A 111 -4.65 6.72 10.08
N VAL A 112 -4.07 7.72 10.72
CA VAL A 112 -4.39 9.13 10.46
C VAL A 112 -3.25 9.80 9.71
N ASP A 113 -3.53 10.94 9.08
CA ASP A 113 -2.49 11.73 8.41
C ASP A 113 -1.35 12.03 9.37
N GLY A 114 -0.12 11.82 8.92
CA GLY A 114 1.07 12.09 9.70
C GLY A 114 1.48 10.96 10.64
N ALA A 115 0.71 9.86 10.70
CA ALA A 115 1.08 8.73 11.55
C ALA A 115 2.43 8.16 11.13
N SER A 116 3.25 7.81 12.11
CA SER A 116 4.52 7.13 11.86
C SER A 116 4.26 5.70 11.44
N ILE A 117 4.85 5.32 10.33
CA ILE A 117 4.72 3.97 9.77
C ILE A 117 6.06 3.27 9.80
N LYS A 118 6.07 2.01 10.15
CA LYS A 118 7.23 1.14 10.04
C LYS A 118 6.87 -0.05 9.18
N VAL A 119 7.74 -0.38 8.24
CA VAL A 119 7.55 -1.54 7.37
C VAL A 119 8.73 -2.49 7.57
N GLU A 120 8.42 -3.76 7.86
CA GLU A 120 9.42 -4.76 8.19
C GLU A 120 9.14 -6.06 7.45
N ARG A 121 10.20 -6.85 7.23
CA ARG A 121 10.05 -8.22 6.76
C ARG A 121 9.55 -9.08 7.90
N VAL A 122 8.59 -9.96 7.60
CA VAL A 122 8.16 -10.98 8.56
C VAL A 122 8.95 -12.27 8.31
N GLU A 123 9.10 -12.61 7.05
CA GLU A 123 9.88 -13.78 6.62
C GLU A 123 10.08 -13.77 5.10
#